data_243b31eeb93cb3cdb5dce989350e9d8c
#
_entry.id   243b31eeb93cb3cdb5dce989350e9d8c
#
_cell.length_a   1.000
_cell.length_b   1.000
_cell.length_c   1.000
_cell.angle_alpha   90.00
_cell.angle_beta   90.00
_cell.angle_gamma   90.00
#
_symmetry.space_group_name_H-M   'P 1'
#
loop_
_entity.id
_entity.type
_entity.pdbx_description
1 polymer ?
#
loop_
_entity_poly.entity_id
_entity_poly.type
_entity_poly.pdbx_seq_one_letter_code
_entity_poly.pdbx_strand_id
1 'polypeptide(L)'
;ALSGGQRKLLEMARALMSDPKLVMLDEPMAGVNPALTQSLLEHIKDLKNNGTTVLFVEHDMHMVRNISDWVIVMAEGKIVAEGPPSQVMKDQAVIDAYLGAHADTDLGTVAINKIKVGK
;
A
#
# COMPACT_ATOMS: atom_id res chain seq x y z
N ALA A 1 13.11 -19.80 14.83
CA ALA A 1 13.26 -18.53 14.11
C ALA A 1 11.96 -18.15 13.40
N LEU A 2 11.62 -16.88 13.39
CA LEU A 2 10.43 -16.36 12.70
C LEU A 2 10.65 -16.36 11.18
N SER A 3 9.60 -16.69 10.41
CA SER A 3 9.59 -16.47 8.97
C SER A 3 9.58 -14.95 8.65
N GLY A 4 9.90 -14.59 7.41
CA GLY A 4 9.85 -13.18 6.98
C GLY A 4 8.48 -12.53 7.20
N GLY A 5 7.39 -13.26 6.90
CA GLY A 5 6.02 -12.77 7.13
C GLY A 5 5.68 -12.62 8.61
N GLN A 6 6.13 -13.55 9.44
CA GLN A 6 5.93 -13.44 10.89
C GLN A 6 6.68 -12.26 11.49
N ARG A 7 7.88 -11.94 10.99
CA ARG A 7 8.62 -10.74 11.40
C ARG A 7 7.84 -9.46 11.07
N LYS A 8 7.26 -9.39 9.88
CA LYS A 8 6.43 -8.23 9.48
C LYS A 8 5.21 -8.05 10.35
N LEU A 9 4.53 -9.14 10.72
CA LEU A 9 3.42 -9.08 11.67
C LEU A 9 3.88 -8.58 13.04
N LEU A 10 5.03 -9.04 13.52
CA LEU A 10 5.60 -8.59 14.79
C LEU A 10 6.01 -7.10 14.75
N GLU A 11 6.61 -6.65 13.67
CA GLU A 11 6.95 -5.23 13.47
C GLU A 11 5.72 -4.35 13.45
N MET A 12 4.66 -4.78 12.77
CA MET A 12 3.38 -4.08 12.78
C MET A 12 2.78 -4.03 14.18
N ALA A 13 2.75 -5.15 14.89
CA ALA A 13 2.25 -5.20 16.26
C ALA A 13 3.01 -4.24 17.19
N ARG A 14 4.33 -4.15 17.06
CA ARG A 14 5.16 -3.20 17.80
C ARG A 14 4.80 -1.75 17.49
N ALA A 15 4.60 -1.42 16.23
CA ALA A 15 4.19 -0.07 15.82
C ALA A 15 2.83 0.33 16.40
N LEU A 16 1.93 -0.64 16.54
CA LEU A 16 0.57 -0.42 17.07
C LEU A 16 0.51 -0.28 18.59
N MET A 17 1.54 -0.69 19.32
CA MET A 17 1.57 -0.59 20.79
C MET A 17 1.49 0.84 21.30
N SER A 18 1.89 1.83 20.53
CA SER A 18 1.79 3.24 20.88
C SER A 18 0.42 3.86 20.60
N ASP A 19 -0.54 3.08 20.15
CA ASP A 19 -1.87 3.54 19.73
C ASP A 19 -1.81 4.72 18.73
N PRO A 20 -1.14 4.53 17.59
CA PRO A 20 -0.86 5.63 16.66
C PRO A 20 -2.13 6.06 15.91
N LYS A 21 -2.19 7.35 15.58
CA LYS A 21 -3.21 7.89 14.68
C LYS A 21 -2.89 7.66 13.20
N LEU A 22 -1.61 7.50 12.90
CA LEU A 22 -1.08 7.24 11.56
C LEU A 22 -0.09 6.08 11.63
N VAL A 23 -0.28 5.08 10.79
CA VAL A 23 0.66 3.98 10.57
C VAL A 23 1.20 4.08 9.15
N MET A 24 2.51 4.01 9.00
CA MET A 24 3.19 4.03 7.70
C MET A 24 3.85 2.67 7.45
N LEU A 25 3.49 2.03 6.34
CA LEU A 25 3.94 0.70 5.97
C LEU A 25 4.66 0.75 4.60
N ASP A 26 5.90 0.31 4.57
CA ASP A 26 6.68 0.24 3.34
C ASP A 26 6.70 -1.21 2.84
N GLU A 27 6.07 -1.44 1.68
CA GLU A 27 5.92 -2.74 1.04
C GLU A 27 5.54 -3.86 2.03
N PRO A 28 4.43 -3.73 2.77
CA PRO A 28 4.10 -4.64 3.86
C PRO A 28 3.90 -6.10 3.41
N MET A 29 3.62 -6.32 2.14
CA MET A 29 3.36 -7.66 1.58
C MET A 29 4.58 -8.30 0.94
N ALA A 30 5.71 -7.61 0.81
CA ALA A 30 6.90 -8.15 0.19
C ALA A 30 7.43 -9.38 0.95
N GLY A 31 7.60 -10.50 0.25
CA GLY A 31 8.11 -11.74 0.82
C GLY A 31 7.15 -12.46 1.79
N VAL A 32 5.89 -12.05 1.84
CA VAL A 32 4.85 -12.68 2.67
C VAL A 32 4.12 -13.75 1.86
N ASN A 33 3.90 -14.93 2.45
CA ASN A 33 3.13 -15.98 1.79
C ASN A 33 1.63 -15.60 1.68
N PRO A 34 0.89 -16.22 0.74
CA PRO A 34 -0.51 -15.84 0.48
C PRO A 34 -1.44 -15.90 1.70
N ALA A 35 -1.27 -16.87 2.57
CA ALA A 35 -2.10 -17.02 3.76
C ALA A 35 -1.89 -15.88 4.76
N LEU A 36 -0.64 -15.50 5.00
CA LEU A 36 -0.29 -14.36 5.85
C LEU A 36 -0.64 -13.03 5.19
N THR A 37 -0.56 -12.94 3.87
CA THR A 37 -0.99 -11.74 3.14
C THR A 37 -2.45 -11.41 3.41
N GLN A 38 -3.33 -12.41 3.36
CA GLN A 38 -4.75 -12.20 3.65
C GLN A 38 -4.97 -11.70 5.09
N SER A 39 -4.30 -12.32 6.05
CA SER A 39 -4.37 -11.91 7.45
C SER A 39 -3.87 -10.46 7.65
N LEU A 40 -2.79 -10.10 6.97
CA LEU A 40 -2.23 -8.75 7.04
C LEU A 40 -3.19 -7.69 6.45
N LEU A 41 -3.84 -8.03 5.34
CA LEU A 41 -4.86 -7.17 4.72
C LEU A 41 -6.06 -6.95 5.65
N GLU A 42 -6.50 -7.99 6.34
CA GLU A 42 -7.59 -7.89 7.32
C GLU A 42 -7.20 -6.97 8.48
N HIS A 43 -6.00 -7.10 9.01
CA HIS A 43 -5.49 -6.21 10.05
C HIS A 43 -5.41 -4.74 9.60
N ILE A 44 -4.98 -4.49 8.37
CA ILE A 44 -4.95 -3.13 7.81
C ILE A 44 -6.37 -2.56 7.69
N LYS A 45 -7.33 -3.37 7.25
CA LYS A 45 -8.75 -2.95 7.19
C LYS A 45 -9.32 -2.66 8.58
N ASP A 46 -9.00 -3.48 9.57
CA ASP A 46 -9.44 -3.28 10.95
C ASP A 46 -8.88 -1.99 11.54
N LEU A 47 -7.60 -1.69 11.30
CA LEU A 47 -6.99 -0.41 11.70
C LEU A 47 -7.76 0.77 11.13
N LYS A 48 -8.04 0.73 9.83
CA LYS A 48 -8.84 1.75 9.15
C LYS A 48 -10.22 1.89 9.79
N ASN A 49 -10.93 0.78 9.99
CA ASN A 49 -12.29 0.78 10.54
C ASN A 49 -12.32 1.31 11.99
N ASN A 50 -11.24 1.19 12.72
CA ASN A 50 -11.05 1.73 14.06
C ASN A 50 -10.57 3.20 14.09
N GLY A 51 -10.47 3.84 12.93
CA GLY A 51 -10.13 5.26 12.82
C GLY A 51 -8.64 5.56 12.66
N THR A 52 -7.78 4.55 12.52
CA THR A 52 -6.36 4.74 12.22
C THR A 52 -6.17 5.08 10.75
N THR A 53 -5.40 6.12 10.46
CA THR A 53 -4.96 6.41 9.09
C THR A 53 -3.81 5.48 8.73
N VAL A 54 -3.93 4.77 7.62
CA VAL A 54 -2.86 3.90 7.13
C VAL A 54 -2.34 4.43 5.80
N LEU A 55 -1.05 4.74 5.78
CA LEU A 55 -0.31 5.07 4.58
C LEU A 55 0.58 3.87 4.24
N PHE A 56 0.42 3.31 3.06
CA PHE A 56 1.31 2.23 2.63
C PHE A 56 1.84 2.45 1.22
N VAL A 57 3.02 1.92 0.99
CA VAL A 57 3.70 1.93 -0.31
C VAL A 57 3.67 0.53 -0.86
N GLU A 58 3.10 0.37 -2.04
CA GLU A 58 3.01 -0.92 -2.72
C GLU A 58 3.08 -0.76 -4.24
N HIS A 59 3.53 -1.80 -4.91
CA HIS A 59 3.56 -1.89 -6.37
C HIS A 59 2.59 -2.94 -6.93
N ASP A 60 1.94 -3.73 -6.06
CA ASP A 60 0.87 -4.64 -6.45
C ASP A 60 -0.44 -3.85 -6.65
N MET A 61 -0.76 -3.58 -7.91
CA MET A 61 -1.93 -2.80 -8.29
C MET A 61 -3.25 -3.46 -7.88
N HIS A 62 -3.31 -4.79 -7.84
CA HIS A 62 -4.49 -5.51 -7.40
C HIS A 62 -4.77 -5.25 -5.91
N MET A 63 -3.76 -5.34 -5.09
CA MET A 63 -3.83 -5.03 -3.68
C MET A 63 -4.22 -3.57 -3.45
N VAL A 64 -3.51 -2.65 -4.09
CA VAL A 64 -3.77 -1.21 -4.00
C VAL A 64 -5.23 -0.89 -4.31
N ARG A 65 -5.76 -1.46 -5.38
CA ARG A 65 -7.17 -1.27 -5.78
C ARG A 65 -8.17 -1.76 -4.72
N ASN A 66 -7.86 -2.86 -4.06
CA ASN A 66 -8.80 -3.52 -3.15
C ASN A 66 -8.89 -2.90 -1.76
N ILE A 67 -7.81 -2.28 -1.30
CA ILE A 67 -7.77 -1.78 0.09
C ILE A 67 -7.64 -0.27 0.22
N SER A 68 -7.40 0.44 -0.89
CA SER A 68 -7.15 1.88 -0.85
C SER A 68 -8.42 2.69 -1.00
N ASP A 69 -8.51 3.80 -0.28
CA ASP A 69 -9.54 4.82 -0.49
C ASP A 69 -9.04 5.93 -1.42
N TRP A 70 -7.74 6.20 -1.39
CA TRP A 70 -7.07 7.21 -2.21
C TRP A 70 -5.69 6.71 -2.61
N VAL A 71 -5.32 6.90 -3.85
CA VAL A 71 -4.04 6.46 -4.42
C VAL A 71 -3.28 7.66 -4.95
N ILE A 72 -2.01 7.72 -4.63
CA ILE A 72 -1.05 8.65 -5.23
C ILE A 72 -0.03 7.81 -6.00
N VAL A 73 0.07 8.01 -7.29
CA VAL A 73 1.05 7.33 -8.14
C VAL A 73 2.25 8.23 -8.35
N MET A 74 3.41 7.70 -8.04
CA MET A 74 4.68 8.40 -8.25
C MET A 74 5.55 7.65 -9.25
N ALA A 75 6.18 8.40 -10.13
CA ALA A 75 7.20 7.91 -11.04
C ALA A 75 8.27 8.98 -11.20
N GLU A 76 9.53 8.58 -11.27
CA GLU A 76 10.68 9.48 -11.44
C GLU A 76 10.70 10.67 -10.47
N GLY A 77 10.32 10.42 -9.22
CA GLY A 77 10.29 11.45 -8.17
C GLY A 77 9.16 12.47 -8.28
N LYS A 78 8.16 12.23 -9.13
CA LYS A 78 7.02 13.12 -9.36
C LYS A 78 5.70 12.39 -9.13
N ILE A 79 4.69 13.16 -8.73
CA ILE A 79 3.32 12.66 -8.71
C ILE A 79 2.80 12.65 -10.16
N VAL A 80 2.40 11.48 -10.61
CA VAL A 80 1.87 11.26 -11.97
C VAL A 80 0.35 11.39 -11.98
N ALA A 81 -0.31 10.85 -10.95
CA ALA A 81 -1.75 10.92 -10.78
C ALA A 81 -2.12 10.71 -9.31
N GLU A 82 -3.28 11.20 -8.92
CA GLU A 82 -3.87 10.91 -7.61
C GLU A 82 -5.38 10.90 -7.68
N GLY A 83 -6.01 10.10 -6.83
CA GLY A 83 -7.46 10.00 -6.77
C GLY A 83 -7.96 8.68 -6.21
N PRO A 84 -9.28 8.44 -6.30
CA PRO A 84 -9.84 7.12 -6.00
C PRO A 84 -9.23 6.05 -6.88
N PRO A 85 -9.03 4.81 -6.38
CA PRO A 85 -8.40 3.73 -7.14
C PRO A 85 -9.01 3.49 -8.51
N SER A 86 -10.35 3.54 -8.60
CA SER A 86 -11.08 3.30 -9.85
C SER A 86 -10.77 4.34 -10.95
N GLN A 87 -10.42 5.56 -10.57
CA GLN A 87 -10.04 6.62 -11.50
C GLN A 87 -8.57 6.55 -11.87
N VAL A 88 -7.71 6.38 -10.87
CA VAL A 88 -6.25 6.33 -11.05
C VAL A 88 -5.83 5.17 -11.93
N MET A 89 -6.47 4.00 -11.77
CA MET A 89 -6.17 2.80 -12.57
C MET A 89 -6.52 2.94 -14.06
N LYS A 90 -7.33 3.92 -14.42
CA LYS A 90 -7.72 4.22 -15.81
C LYS A 90 -6.93 5.39 -16.42
N ASP A 91 -6.14 6.06 -15.62
CA ASP A 91 -5.33 7.19 -16.07
C ASP A 91 -4.24 6.74 -17.04
N GLN A 92 -4.18 7.37 -18.22
CA GLN A 92 -3.22 6.99 -19.26
C GLN A 92 -1.78 7.20 -18.81
N ALA A 93 -1.50 8.24 -18.03
CA ALA A 93 -0.18 8.51 -17.49
C ALA A 93 0.28 7.41 -16.53
N VAL A 94 -0.64 6.83 -15.74
CA VAL A 94 -0.37 5.69 -14.85
C VAL A 94 -0.09 4.42 -15.66
N ILE A 95 -0.91 4.15 -16.67
CA ILE A 95 -0.73 3.01 -17.57
C ILE A 95 0.62 3.09 -18.28
N ASP A 96 0.97 4.25 -18.82
CA ASP A 96 2.24 4.47 -19.52
C ASP A 96 3.44 4.33 -18.58
N ALA A 97 3.37 4.90 -17.38
CA ALA A 97 4.42 4.77 -16.37
C ALA A 97 4.61 3.32 -15.90
N TYR A 98 3.52 2.59 -15.73
CA TYR A 98 3.54 1.19 -15.30
C TYR A 98 4.04 0.26 -16.41
N LEU A 99 3.55 0.43 -17.65
CA LEU A 99 3.99 -0.36 -18.80
C LEU A 99 5.41 0.02 -19.24
N GLY A 100 5.78 1.29 -19.17
CA GLY A 100 7.13 1.76 -19.44
C GLY A 100 8.15 1.17 -18.46
N ALA A 101 7.79 1.00 -17.20
CA ALA A 101 8.63 0.34 -16.19
C ALA A 101 8.87 -1.15 -16.47
N HIS A 102 7.96 -1.82 -17.18
CA HIS A 102 8.16 -3.19 -17.63
C HIS A 102 9.06 -3.32 -18.87
N ALA A 103 9.25 -2.25 -19.62
CA ALA A 103 10.09 -2.26 -20.83
C ALA A 103 11.57 -1.97 -20.56
N ASP A 104 11.91 -1.25 -19.50
CA ASP A 104 13.29 -0.87 -19.16
C ASP A 104 13.43 -0.60 -17.66
N THR A 105 14.09 -1.52 -16.95
CA THR A 105 14.64 -1.39 -15.59
C THR A 105 13.77 -0.79 -14.48
N ASP A 106 13.52 -1.61 -13.48
CA ASP A 106 13.49 -1.33 -12.02
C ASP A 106 13.11 0.10 -11.57
N LEU A 107 12.03 0.65 -12.13
CA LEU A 107 11.43 1.87 -11.64
C LEU A 107 10.28 1.46 -10.71
N GLY A 108 10.58 1.39 -9.42
CA GLY A 108 9.58 1.18 -8.39
C GLY A 108 8.44 2.19 -8.52
N THR A 109 7.32 1.75 -9.04
CA THR A 109 6.09 2.55 -8.98
C THR A 109 5.64 2.57 -7.53
N VAL A 110 5.78 3.70 -6.89
CA VAL A 110 5.35 3.89 -5.51
C VAL A 110 3.89 4.34 -5.51
N ALA A 111 3.00 3.46 -5.10
CA ALA A 111 1.63 3.83 -4.81
C ALA A 111 1.54 4.23 -3.33
N ILE A 112 1.28 5.49 -3.06
CA ILE A 112 1.07 5.99 -1.72
C ILE A 112 -0.43 6.12 -1.49
N ASN A 113 -0.95 5.40 -0.50
CA ASN A 113 -2.35 5.45 -0.15
C ASN A 113 -2.59 6.29 1.09
N LYS A 114 -3.42 7.29 0.94
CA LYS A 114 -3.96 8.05 2.05
C LYS A 114 -5.39 7.60 2.32
N ILE A 115 -5.58 6.88 3.39
CA ILE A 115 -6.93 6.54 3.86
C ILE A 115 -7.50 7.79 4.54
N LYS A 116 -8.55 8.32 3.96
CA LYS A 116 -9.26 9.46 4.54
C LYS A 116 -10.00 8.98 5.79
N VAL A 117 -9.66 9.56 6.93
CA VAL A 117 -10.49 9.39 8.13
C VAL A 117 -11.85 9.99 7.80
N GLY A 118 -12.85 9.14 7.65
CA GLY A 118 -14.24 9.57 7.61
C GLY A 118 -14.56 10.29 8.92
N LYS A 119 -15.25 11.41 8.82
CA LYS A 119 -15.81 12.08 10.00
C LYS A 119 -16.74 11.15 10.76
#